data_11b727c3e9a2e0c9b0a7476b3931ca0c
#
_entry.id   11b727c3e9a2e0c9b0a7476b3931ca0c
#
_cell.length_a   1.000
_cell.length_b   1.000
_cell.length_c   1.000
_cell.angle_alpha   90.00
_cell.angle_beta   90.00
_cell.angle_gamma   90.00
#
_symmetry.space_group_name_H-M   'P 1'
#
loop_
_entity.id
_entity.type
_entity.pdbx_description
1 polymer ?
#
loop_
_entity_poly.entity_id
_entity_poly.type
_entity_poly.pdbx_seq_one_letter_code
_entity_poly.pdbx_strand_id
1 'polypeptide(L)'
;MFHMSTIETDGFISDQAVEGRAIFRDRFSDIFALAEDMNRVAVLKIGEAKLADIDNGLFILFLLTIRIIESYEAIIILMERGMLAPAKLIIRPLLEAMFTLAALVKDKDLITKYFDAQDITRQIQPRSA
;
A
#
# COMPACT_ATOMS: atom_id res chain seq x y z
N MET A 1 14.74 -32.80 -16.28
CA MET A 1 14.90 -31.48 -16.90
C MET A 1 13.84 -30.56 -16.30
N PHE A 2 14.22 -29.59 -15.49
CA PHE A 2 13.27 -28.62 -14.97
C PHE A 2 12.82 -27.72 -16.12
N HIS A 3 11.54 -27.79 -16.47
CA HIS A 3 10.97 -26.90 -17.47
C HIS A 3 10.62 -25.59 -16.80
N MET A 4 11.36 -24.54 -17.12
CA MET A 4 11.08 -23.19 -16.62
C MET A 4 9.77 -22.72 -17.22
N SER A 5 8.82 -22.29 -16.39
CA SER A 5 7.54 -21.78 -16.85
C SER A 5 7.71 -20.41 -17.52
N THR A 6 6.90 -20.15 -18.54
CA THR A 6 7.01 -18.92 -19.36
C THR A 6 5.81 -18.00 -19.16
N ILE A 7 5.95 -16.73 -19.59
CA ILE A 7 4.84 -15.76 -19.58
C ILE A 7 3.69 -16.24 -20.50
N GLU A 8 4.00 -16.93 -21.57
CA GLU A 8 2.98 -17.46 -22.49
C GLU A 8 2.14 -18.58 -21.86
N THR A 9 2.74 -19.40 -20.98
CA THR A 9 2.04 -20.51 -20.33
C THR A 9 1.39 -20.14 -19.02
N ASP A 10 2.09 -19.35 -18.19
CA ASP A 10 1.71 -19.09 -16.79
C ASP A 10 1.59 -17.59 -16.45
N GLY A 11 1.75 -16.72 -17.44
CA GLY A 11 1.62 -15.28 -17.24
C GLY A 11 2.61 -14.71 -16.24
N PHE A 12 2.17 -13.74 -15.44
CA PHE A 12 3.02 -13.03 -14.49
C PHE A 12 3.43 -13.86 -13.25
N ILE A 13 2.88 -15.05 -13.06
CA ILE A 13 3.30 -15.99 -11.99
C ILE A 13 4.41 -16.94 -12.45
N SER A 14 4.82 -16.87 -13.71
CA SER A 14 5.87 -17.72 -14.29
C SER A 14 7.26 -17.43 -13.74
N ASP A 15 8.15 -18.41 -13.88
CA ASP A 15 9.59 -18.24 -13.59
C ASP A 15 10.22 -17.15 -14.45
N GLN A 16 9.79 -17.05 -15.70
CA GLN A 16 10.25 -16.02 -16.62
C GLN A 16 9.88 -14.60 -16.13
N ALA A 17 8.70 -14.43 -15.51
CA ALA A 17 8.33 -13.14 -14.92
C ALA A 17 9.20 -12.79 -13.71
N VAL A 18 9.64 -13.78 -12.95
CA VAL A 18 10.60 -13.57 -11.84
C VAL A 18 11.97 -13.12 -12.36
N GLU A 19 12.45 -13.72 -13.45
CA GLU A 19 13.69 -13.26 -14.11
C GLU A 19 13.56 -11.85 -14.69
N GLY A 20 12.41 -11.52 -15.26
CA GLY A 20 12.09 -10.18 -15.79
C GLY A 20 12.18 -9.07 -14.74
N ARG A 21 11.96 -9.40 -13.47
CA ARG A 21 12.14 -8.49 -12.35
C ARG A 21 13.54 -7.86 -12.31
N ALA A 22 14.58 -8.66 -12.49
CA ALA A 22 15.95 -8.17 -12.48
C ALA A 22 16.21 -7.15 -13.60
N ILE A 23 15.63 -7.37 -14.78
CA ILE A 23 15.74 -6.47 -15.92
C ILE A 23 15.06 -5.13 -15.64
N PHE A 24 13.85 -5.13 -15.09
CA PHE A 24 13.13 -3.91 -14.72
C PHE A 24 13.88 -3.12 -13.64
N ARG A 25 14.39 -3.80 -12.62
CA ARG A 25 15.14 -3.16 -11.54
C ARG A 25 16.45 -2.55 -12.02
N ASP A 26 17.15 -3.19 -12.94
CA ASP A 26 18.37 -2.66 -13.54
C ASP A 26 18.06 -1.43 -14.40
N ARG A 27 17.05 -1.51 -15.24
CA ARG A 27 16.68 -0.44 -16.17
C ARG A 27 16.21 0.84 -15.48
N PHE A 28 15.52 0.70 -14.33
CA PHE A 28 14.96 1.79 -13.54
C PHE A 28 15.56 1.85 -12.13
N SER A 29 16.85 1.54 -12.02
CA SER A 29 17.54 1.38 -10.74
C SER A 29 17.42 2.59 -9.82
N ASP A 30 17.54 3.80 -10.34
CA ASP A 30 17.45 5.04 -9.55
C ASP A 30 16.05 5.22 -8.95
N ILE A 31 15.02 4.91 -9.72
CA ILE A 31 13.62 5.02 -9.26
C ILE A 31 13.33 3.98 -8.18
N PHE A 32 13.76 2.73 -8.40
CA PHE A 32 13.57 1.67 -7.39
C PHE A 32 14.36 1.95 -6.11
N ALA A 33 15.60 2.45 -6.22
CA ALA A 33 16.40 2.81 -5.06
C ALA A 33 15.74 3.91 -4.24
N LEU A 34 15.23 4.97 -4.88
CA LEU A 34 14.50 6.05 -4.21
C LEU A 34 13.22 5.52 -3.54
N ALA A 35 12.46 4.69 -4.25
CA ALA A 35 11.22 4.12 -3.71
C ALA A 35 11.48 3.23 -2.50
N GLU A 36 12.53 2.42 -2.52
CA GLU A 36 12.94 1.58 -1.39
C GLU A 36 13.47 2.40 -0.21
N ASP A 37 14.22 3.47 -0.44
CA ASP A 37 14.69 4.36 0.63
C ASP A 37 13.52 5.06 1.32
N MET A 38 12.53 5.55 0.57
CA MET A 38 11.32 6.13 1.13
C MET A 38 10.53 5.09 1.94
N ASN A 39 10.39 3.87 1.45
CA ASN A 39 9.74 2.78 2.17
C ASN A 39 10.45 2.46 3.48
N ARG A 40 11.77 2.38 3.46
CA ARG A 40 12.59 2.10 4.65
C ARG A 40 12.37 3.16 5.74
N VAL A 41 12.35 4.44 5.36
CA VAL A 41 12.04 5.53 6.31
C VAL A 41 10.65 5.37 6.91
N ALA A 42 9.64 5.08 6.09
CA ALA A 42 8.27 4.90 6.55
C ALA A 42 8.13 3.71 7.52
N VAL A 43 8.72 2.57 7.18
CA VAL A 43 8.71 1.35 8.02
C VAL A 43 9.43 1.58 9.35
N LEU A 44 10.58 2.25 9.34
CA LEU A 44 11.30 2.59 10.57
C LEU A 44 10.48 3.52 11.47
N LYS A 45 9.82 4.52 10.90
CA LYS A 45 8.99 5.47 11.66
C LYS A 45 7.76 4.81 12.27
N ILE A 46 7.09 3.93 11.54
CA ILE A 46 5.94 3.20 12.10
C ILE A 46 6.38 2.22 13.20
N GLY A 47 7.55 1.62 13.07
CA GLY A 47 8.13 0.72 14.08
C GLY A 47 8.52 1.42 15.39
N GLU A 48 8.78 2.73 15.36
CA GLU A 48 9.04 3.55 16.54
C GLU A 48 7.76 3.89 17.33
N ALA A 49 6.56 3.66 16.76
CA ALA A 49 5.30 3.98 17.41
C ALA A 49 5.05 3.09 18.62
N LYS A 50 4.75 3.72 19.77
CA LYS A 50 4.42 3.02 21.02
C LYS A 50 2.91 2.83 21.11
N LEU A 51 2.43 1.61 20.83
CA LEU A 51 1.01 1.27 20.85
C LEU A 51 0.36 1.41 22.23
N ALA A 52 1.14 1.30 23.32
CA ALA A 52 0.63 1.41 24.70
C ALA A 52 0.09 2.80 25.06
N ASP A 53 0.55 3.86 24.39
CA ASP A 53 0.19 5.25 24.66
C ASP A 53 -0.80 5.82 23.62
N ILE A 54 -1.38 4.94 22.79
CA ILE A 54 -2.23 5.34 21.67
C ILE A 54 -3.71 5.34 22.09
N ASP A 55 -4.36 6.51 22.03
CA ASP A 55 -5.81 6.63 22.14
C ASP A 55 -6.51 6.15 20.84
N ASN A 56 -7.84 6.07 20.87
CA ASN A 56 -8.62 5.60 19.72
C ASN A 56 -8.40 6.44 18.44
N GLY A 57 -8.17 7.74 18.57
CA GLY A 57 -7.90 8.63 17.44
C GLY A 57 -6.55 8.37 16.82
N LEU A 58 -5.50 8.25 17.64
CA LEU A 58 -4.16 7.91 17.19
C LEU A 58 -4.10 6.51 16.60
N PHE A 59 -4.88 5.57 17.13
CA PHE A 59 -4.97 4.23 16.58
C PHE A 59 -5.45 4.22 15.12
N ILE A 60 -6.44 5.05 14.78
CA ILE A 60 -6.89 5.21 13.39
C ILE A 60 -5.79 5.77 12.49
N LEU A 61 -5.10 6.81 12.93
CA LEU A 61 -3.99 7.38 12.19
C LEU A 61 -2.91 6.33 11.94
N PHE A 62 -2.64 5.49 12.93
CA PHE A 62 -1.72 4.37 12.83
C PHE A 62 -2.17 3.35 11.77
N LEU A 63 -3.44 2.92 11.80
CA LEU A 63 -3.98 1.99 10.81
C LEU A 63 -3.97 2.55 9.39
N LEU A 64 -4.30 3.83 9.22
CA LEU A 64 -4.21 4.51 7.92
C LEU A 64 -2.77 4.56 7.41
N THR A 65 -1.83 4.82 8.31
CA THR A 65 -0.40 4.85 7.95
C THR A 65 0.09 3.49 7.49
N ILE A 66 -0.27 2.41 8.21
CA ILE A 66 0.05 1.03 7.79
C ILE A 66 -0.54 0.75 6.40
N ARG A 67 -1.80 1.09 6.18
CA ARG A 67 -2.46 0.88 4.88
C ARG A 67 -1.75 1.63 3.73
N ILE A 68 -1.28 2.84 3.99
CA ILE A 68 -0.51 3.62 3.03
C ILE A 68 0.81 2.92 2.70
N ILE A 69 1.54 2.46 3.72
CA ILE A 69 2.81 1.75 3.54
C ILE A 69 2.61 0.46 2.75
N GLU A 70 1.65 -0.39 3.13
CA GLU A 70 1.35 -1.64 2.44
C GLU A 70 0.93 -1.41 0.98
N SER A 71 0.10 -0.40 0.71
CA SER A 71 -0.30 -0.04 -0.66
C SER A 71 0.88 0.44 -1.49
N TYR A 72 1.78 1.20 -0.90
CA TYR A 72 3.01 1.67 -1.53
C TYR A 72 3.95 0.51 -1.87
N GLU A 73 4.16 -0.40 -0.94
CA GLU A 73 4.96 -1.61 -1.15
C GLU A 73 4.36 -2.51 -2.24
N ALA A 74 3.03 -2.66 -2.26
CA ALA A 74 2.33 -3.41 -3.31
C ALA A 74 2.55 -2.80 -4.70
N ILE A 75 2.54 -1.48 -4.83
CA ILE A 75 2.84 -0.79 -6.09
C ILE A 75 4.27 -1.12 -6.55
N ILE A 76 5.26 -1.05 -5.67
CA ILE A 76 6.66 -1.38 -6.00
C ILE A 76 6.78 -2.83 -6.49
N ILE A 77 6.17 -3.78 -5.77
CA ILE A 77 6.21 -5.21 -6.11
C ILE A 77 5.55 -5.48 -7.46
N LEU A 78 4.41 -4.85 -7.74
CA LEU A 78 3.71 -4.99 -9.02
C LEU A 78 4.50 -4.35 -10.16
N MET A 79 5.08 -3.19 -9.95
CA MET A 79 5.88 -2.48 -10.93
C MET A 79 7.14 -3.27 -11.34
N GLU A 80 7.85 -3.86 -10.38
CA GLU A 80 9.05 -4.67 -10.69
C GLU A 80 8.71 -5.95 -11.46
N ARG A 81 7.47 -6.41 -11.39
CA ARG A 81 6.94 -7.54 -12.19
C ARG A 81 6.33 -7.12 -13.53
N GLY A 82 6.30 -5.83 -13.84
CA GLY A 82 5.68 -5.32 -15.06
C GLY A 82 4.15 -5.27 -15.02
N MET A 83 3.53 -5.48 -13.86
CA MET A 83 2.07 -5.46 -13.68
C MET A 83 1.55 -4.03 -13.51
N LEU A 84 1.64 -3.23 -14.57
CA LEU A 84 1.35 -1.79 -14.53
C LEU A 84 -0.14 -1.48 -14.30
N ALA A 85 -1.04 -2.25 -14.88
CA ALA A 85 -2.48 -2.00 -14.75
C ALA A 85 -2.95 -2.20 -13.29
N PRO A 86 -2.66 -3.32 -12.61
CA PRO A 86 -2.94 -3.47 -11.18
C PRO A 86 -2.26 -2.40 -10.31
N ALA A 87 -1.01 -2.04 -10.60
CA ALA A 87 -0.31 -0.98 -9.86
C ALA A 87 -1.05 0.36 -9.94
N LYS A 88 -1.52 0.75 -11.13
CA LYS A 88 -2.30 1.98 -11.32
C LYS A 88 -3.61 1.98 -10.53
N LEU A 89 -4.27 0.84 -10.39
CA LEU A 89 -5.50 0.73 -9.61
C LEU A 89 -5.29 1.00 -8.11
N ILE A 90 -4.10 0.73 -7.59
CA ILE A 90 -3.76 0.97 -6.18
C ILE A 90 -3.39 2.44 -5.92
N ILE A 91 -2.92 3.17 -6.92
CA ILE A 91 -2.47 4.56 -6.74
C ILE A 91 -3.60 5.46 -6.22
N ARG A 92 -4.79 5.34 -6.77
CA ARG A 92 -5.94 6.19 -6.34
C ARG A 92 -6.31 5.98 -4.88
N PRO A 93 -6.59 4.75 -4.41
CA PRO A 93 -6.85 4.51 -2.98
C PRO A 93 -5.69 4.91 -2.07
N LEU A 94 -4.45 4.78 -2.53
CA LEU A 94 -3.28 5.24 -1.80
C LEU A 94 -3.31 6.76 -1.60
N LEU A 95 -3.55 7.53 -2.67
CA LEU A 95 -3.64 8.98 -2.59
C LEU A 95 -4.82 9.43 -1.72
N GLU A 96 -5.97 8.79 -1.84
CA GLU A 96 -7.15 9.07 -1.00
C GLU A 96 -6.82 8.84 0.48
N ALA A 97 -6.11 7.75 0.82
CA ALA A 97 -5.67 7.47 2.19
C ALA A 97 -4.65 8.50 2.69
N MET A 98 -3.72 8.93 1.84
CA MET A 98 -2.73 9.97 2.18
C MET A 98 -3.39 11.32 2.45
N PHE A 99 -4.35 11.74 1.63
CA PHE A 99 -5.09 12.98 1.84
C PHE A 99 -5.96 12.91 3.10
N THR A 100 -6.59 11.77 3.36
CA THR A 100 -7.36 11.53 4.57
C THR A 100 -6.46 11.64 5.80
N LEU A 101 -5.31 10.95 5.79
CA LEU A 101 -4.35 11.02 6.88
C LEU A 101 -3.88 12.46 7.13
N ALA A 102 -3.51 13.18 6.07
CA ALA A 102 -3.07 14.57 6.19
C ALA A 102 -4.14 15.49 6.80
N ALA A 103 -5.40 15.32 6.38
CA ALA A 103 -6.52 16.07 6.94
C ALA A 103 -6.74 15.76 8.43
N LEU A 104 -6.73 14.49 8.81
CA LEU A 104 -6.94 14.05 10.20
C LEU A 104 -5.80 14.47 11.13
N VAL A 105 -4.57 14.49 10.64
CA VAL A 105 -3.41 15.00 11.41
C VAL A 105 -3.49 16.50 11.63
N LYS A 106 -4.00 17.24 10.63
CA LYS A 106 -4.14 18.70 10.70
C LYS A 106 -5.29 19.14 11.61
N ASP A 107 -6.39 18.41 11.62
CA ASP A 107 -7.57 18.71 12.42
C ASP A 107 -8.10 17.46 13.11
N LYS A 108 -7.79 17.36 14.41
CA LYS A 108 -8.19 16.20 15.23
C LYS A 108 -9.70 16.05 15.40
N ASP A 109 -10.48 17.12 15.26
CA ASP A 109 -11.94 17.07 15.36
C ASP A 109 -12.56 16.31 14.19
N LEU A 110 -11.85 16.23 13.05
CA LEU A 110 -12.25 15.41 11.90
C LEU A 110 -12.20 13.91 12.19
N ILE A 111 -11.42 13.46 13.15
CA ILE A 111 -11.29 12.03 13.50
C ILE A 111 -12.65 11.48 13.93
N THR A 112 -13.37 12.20 14.81
CA THR A 112 -14.71 11.80 15.26
C THR A 112 -15.69 11.74 14.10
N LYS A 113 -15.68 12.76 13.22
CA LYS A 113 -16.53 12.81 12.02
C LYS A 113 -16.21 11.67 11.03
N TYR A 114 -14.95 11.31 10.91
CA TYR A 114 -14.52 10.19 10.07
C TYR A 114 -15.07 8.86 10.59
N PHE A 115 -15.04 8.65 11.89
CA PHE A 115 -15.63 7.47 12.53
C PHE A 115 -17.14 7.39 12.30
N ASP A 116 -17.85 8.47 12.57
CA ASP A 116 -19.30 8.52 12.43
C ASP A 116 -19.74 8.22 10.98
N ALA A 117 -18.98 8.74 10.00
CA ALA A 117 -19.21 8.47 8.58
C ALA A 117 -18.99 6.99 8.21
N GLN A 118 -17.98 6.35 8.79
CA GLN A 118 -17.70 4.93 8.60
C GLN A 118 -18.81 4.04 9.20
N ASP A 119 -19.28 4.38 10.38
CA ASP A 119 -20.37 3.64 11.05
C ASP A 119 -21.68 3.75 10.27
N ILE A 120 -22.01 4.92 9.75
CA ILE A 120 -23.19 5.12 8.88
C ILE A 120 -23.05 4.25 7.62
N THR A 121 -21.90 4.22 7.00
CA THR A 121 -21.65 3.40 5.80
C THR A 121 -21.83 1.90 6.09
N ARG A 122 -21.38 1.42 7.25
CA ARG A 122 -21.58 0.03 7.68
C ARG A 122 -23.03 -0.31 7.95
N GLN A 123 -23.83 0.64 8.47
CA GLN A 123 -25.26 0.44 8.72
C GLN A 123 -26.09 0.40 7.43
N ILE A 124 -25.66 1.12 6.39
CA ILE A 124 -26.34 1.20 5.08
C ILE A 124 -26.02 -0.02 4.20
N GLN A 125 -24.87 -0.66 4.38
CA GLN A 125 -24.57 -1.90 3.65
C GLN A 125 -25.45 -3.04 4.18
N PRO A 126 -26.37 -3.59 3.33
CA PRO A 126 -27.16 -4.72 3.75
C PRO A 126 -26.20 -5.86 4.12
N ARG A 127 -26.36 -6.40 5.31
CA ARG A 127 -25.71 -7.65 5.68
C ARG A 127 -26.14 -8.68 4.64
N SER A 128 -25.28 -8.99 3.69
CA SER A 128 -25.46 -10.13 2.81
C SER A 128 -25.54 -11.36 3.71
N ALA A 129 -26.72 -11.89 3.76
CA ALA A 129 -27.03 -13.11 4.48
C ALA A 129 -26.25 -14.28 3.87
#